data_60002b9e755c6f3ab9a8c5469affa168
#
_entry.id   60002b9e755c6f3ab9a8c5469affa168
#
_cell.length_a   1.000
_cell.length_b   1.000
_cell.length_c   1.000
_cell.angle_alpha   90.00
_cell.angle_beta   90.00
_cell.angle_gamma   90.00
#
_symmetry.space_group_name_H-M   'P 1'
#
loop_
_entity.id
_entity.type
_entity.pdbx_description
1 polymer ?
#
loop_
_entity_poly.entity_id
_entity_poly.type
_entity_poly.pdbx_seq_one_letter_code
_entity_poly.pdbx_strand_id
1 'polypeptide(L)'
;GETKPARATSEDMEHFQTIFAKNEGAVTAPATGLHFSRELLKRMEIKGIESAFITLHCGLGNFHSIEVEDLTKHKMDSEQMTISAEACSIVNSAKQKGHHVCAVGTSVVKATETAVGTDGMLKEYDGWTNKFIFPPYDFGLSDCMIANFYHPMSTLLMSTAAFGGYDLVMEAYQLAVKHGYKFGCFGDAMLILND
;
A
#
# COMPACT_ATOMS: atom_id res chain seq x y z
N GLY A 1 35.88 -15.73 -3.65
CA GLY A 1 36.03 -14.84 -2.50
C GLY A 1 34.66 -14.54 -1.93
N GLU A 2 34.44 -14.83 -0.66
CA GLU A 2 33.22 -14.49 0.04
C GLU A 2 33.09 -12.96 0.10
N THR A 3 32.12 -12.41 -0.60
CA THR A 3 31.72 -11.03 -0.44
C THR A 3 31.02 -10.89 0.91
N LYS A 4 31.65 -10.24 1.87
CA LYS A 4 30.97 -9.88 3.11
C LYS A 4 29.77 -9.00 2.77
N PRO A 5 28.57 -9.24 3.34
CA PRO A 5 27.44 -8.37 3.13
C PRO A 5 27.84 -6.94 3.53
N ALA A 6 27.58 -5.99 2.65
CA ALA A 6 27.77 -4.57 2.97
C ALA A 6 26.93 -4.23 4.20
N ARG A 7 27.52 -3.56 5.19
CA ARG A 7 26.74 -3.03 6.31
C ARG A 7 25.96 -1.82 5.81
N ALA A 8 24.67 -1.79 6.12
CA ALA A 8 23.84 -0.61 5.87
C ALA A 8 24.46 0.63 6.54
N THR A 9 24.52 1.71 5.79
CA THR A 9 24.99 3.02 6.29
C THR A 9 23.81 3.82 6.84
N SER A 10 24.09 4.93 7.55
CA SER A 10 23.04 5.86 7.99
C SER A 10 22.28 6.46 6.79
N GLU A 11 22.96 6.66 5.67
CA GLU A 11 22.39 7.17 4.43
C GLU A 11 21.44 6.14 3.80
N ASP A 12 21.80 4.84 3.83
CA ASP A 12 20.91 3.76 3.41
C ASP A 12 19.63 3.72 4.25
N MET A 13 19.74 3.95 5.56
CA MET A 13 18.57 3.99 6.47
C MET A 13 17.60 5.11 6.09
N GLU A 14 18.10 6.28 5.72
CA GLU A 14 17.26 7.39 5.25
C GLU A 14 16.58 7.10 3.91
N HIS A 15 17.27 6.43 3.01
CA HIS A 15 16.73 6.12 1.67
C HIS A 15 15.79 4.92 1.64
N PHE A 16 15.97 3.94 2.54
CA PHE A 16 15.18 2.69 2.56
C PHE A 16 14.07 2.67 3.60
N GLN A 17 13.88 3.75 4.37
CA GLN A 17 12.79 3.87 5.34
C GLN A 17 11.89 5.06 5.02
N THR A 18 10.58 4.88 5.30
CA THR A 18 9.61 5.97 5.22
C THR A 18 9.70 6.86 6.45
N ILE A 19 9.23 8.11 6.32
CA ILE A 19 9.07 9.02 7.48
C ILE A 19 8.05 8.52 8.50
N PHE A 20 7.28 7.49 8.16
CA PHE A 20 6.23 6.89 8.98
C PHE A 20 6.72 5.72 9.85
N ALA A 21 7.94 5.24 9.64
CA ALA A 21 8.50 4.11 10.37
C ALA A 21 8.63 4.44 11.87
N LYS A 22 7.88 3.73 12.70
CA LYS A 22 7.89 3.87 14.16
C LYS A 22 8.17 2.56 14.89
N ASN A 23 7.60 1.46 14.39
CA ASN A 23 7.65 0.16 15.03
C ASN A 23 8.55 -0.77 14.21
N GLU A 24 9.54 -1.36 14.86
CA GLU A 24 10.43 -2.35 14.25
C GLU A 24 9.68 -3.66 14.00
N GLY A 25 10.05 -4.40 12.93
CA GLY A 25 9.49 -5.71 12.63
C GLY A 25 9.24 -5.98 11.14
N ALA A 26 9.22 -4.97 10.29
CA ALA A 26 9.11 -5.15 8.84
C ALA A 26 10.46 -5.57 8.23
N VAL A 27 10.40 -6.45 7.23
CA VAL A 27 11.58 -6.83 6.41
C VAL A 27 11.80 -5.80 5.30
N THR A 28 10.72 -5.17 4.84
CA THR A 28 10.75 -4.18 3.75
C THR A 28 9.94 -2.95 4.11
N ALA A 29 10.37 -1.78 3.62
CA ALA A 29 9.58 -0.57 3.76
C ALA A 29 8.38 -0.57 2.79
N PRO A 30 7.24 0.02 3.18
CA PRO A 30 6.12 0.26 2.26
C PRO A 30 6.51 1.38 1.28
N ALA A 31 7.03 0.99 0.12
CA ALA A 31 7.73 1.87 -0.83
C ALA A 31 6.91 3.10 -1.26
N THR A 32 5.59 3.00 -1.36
CA THR A 32 4.74 4.15 -1.70
C THR A 32 4.86 5.28 -0.67
N GLY A 33 5.12 4.97 0.60
CA GLY A 33 5.37 5.96 1.64
C GLY A 33 6.63 6.80 1.44
N LEU A 34 7.58 6.34 0.61
CA LEU A 34 8.81 7.08 0.28
C LEU A 34 8.53 8.35 -0.55
N HIS A 35 7.39 8.42 -1.24
CA HIS A 35 6.97 9.62 -1.97
C HIS A 35 6.54 10.78 -1.06
N PHE A 36 6.37 10.54 0.24
CA PHE A 36 5.91 11.53 1.20
C PHE A 36 7.07 12.10 2.00
N SER A 37 7.19 13.42 2.00
CA SER A 37 8.10 14.16 2.85
C SER A 37 7.33 14.82 4.02
N ARG A 38 8.06 15.21 5.08
CA ARG A 38 7.47 15.97 6.19
C ARG A 38 6.86 17.29 5.71
N GLU A 39 7.50 17.93 4.73
CA GLU A 39 6.99 19.15 4.11
C GLU A 39 5.67 18.90 3.38
N LEU A 40 5.58 17.82 2.58
CA LEU A 40 4.35 17.47 1.89
C LEU A 40 3.21 17.23 2.87
N LEU A 41 3.45 16.45 3.94
CA LEU A 41 2.45 16.22 4.98
C LEU A 41 1.97 17.54 5.62
N LYS A 42 2.89 18.46 5.91
CA LYS A 42 2.53 19.76 6.46
C LYS A 42 1.68 20.60 5.51
N ARG A 43 1.99 20.57 4.22
CA ARG A 43 1.18 21.23 3.17
C ARG A 43 -0.21 20.60 3.06
N MET A 44 -0.32 19.29 3.17
CA MET A 44 -1.60 18.57 3.19
C MET A 44 -2.44 18.98 4.40
N GLU A 45 -1.84 19.02 5.59
CA GLU A 45 -2.49 19.47 6.83
C GLU A 45 -3.05 20.90 6.69
N ILE A 46 -2.26 21.83 6.15
CA ILE A 46 -2.69 23.21 5.88
C ILE A 46 -3.89 23.26 4.91
N LYS A 47 -3.98 22.31 3.99
CA LYS A 47 -5.10 22.15 3.06
C LYS A 47 -6.32 21.45 3.68
N GLY A 48 -6.24 21.04 4.94
CA GLY A 48 -7.32 20.35 5.63
C GLY A 48 -7.42 18.85 5.33
N ILE A 49 -6.35 18.25 4.76
CA ILE A 49 -6.27 16.81 4.53
C ILE A 49 -5.75 16.16 5.80
N GLU A 50 -6.58 15.36 6.43
CA GLU A 50 -6.21 14.59 7.62
C GLU A 50 -5.45 13.32 7.23
N SER A 51 -4.55 12.88 8.11
CA SER A 51 -3.76 11.66 7.92
C SER A 51 -4.01 10.70 9.09
N ALA A 52 -4.32 9.45 8.77
CA ALA A 52 -4.42 8.36 9.73
C ALA A 52 -3.27 7.37 9.47
N PHE A 53 -2.66 6.86 10.54
CA PHE A 53 -1.51 5.97 10.46
C PHE A 53 -1.87 4.60 11.02
N ILE A 54 -1.46 3.57 10.27
CA ILE A 54 -1.59 2.17 10.67
C ILE A 54 -0.21 1.51 10.64
N THR A 55 -0.05 0.40 11.34
CA THR A 55 1.17 -0.40 11.30
C THR A 55 0.93 -1.68 10.53
N LEU A 56 1.82 -1.98 9.58
CA LEU A 56 1.91 -3.27 8.92
C LEU A 56 3.38 -3.67 8.83
N HIS A 57 3.73 -4.85 9.34
CA HIS A 57 5.07 -5.42 9.22
C HIS A 57 5.19 -6.18 7.91
N CYS A 58 5.58 -5.47 6.86
CA CYS A 58 5.70 -6.04 5.51
C CYS A 58 6.81 -7.10 5.46
N GLY A 59 6.46 -8.28 4.97
CA GLY A 59 7.36 -9.41 4.74
C GLY A 59 7.86 -9.49 3.30
N LEU A 60 8.59 -10.56 2.99
CA LEU A 60 9.12 -10.83 1.65
C LEU A 60 8.07 -11.38 0.68
N GLY A 61 6.91 -11.83 1.16
CA GLY A 61 5.87 -12.46 0.34
C GLY A 61 5.37 -11.59 -0.83
N ASN A 62 5.45 -10.26 -0.69
CA ASN A 62 5.08 -9.33 -1.77
C ASN A 62 6.05 -9.35 -2.97
N PHE A 63 7.23 -9.94 -2.81
CA PHE A 63 8.25 -10.08 -3.87
C PHE A 63 8.24 -11.46 -4.52
N HIS A 64 7.45 -12.40 -4.00
CA HIS A 64 7.25 -13.70 -4.63
C HIS A 64 6.38 -13.53 -5.88
N SER A 65 6.83 -14.12 -6.98
CA SER A 65 6.02 -14.17 -8.20
C SER A 65 4.81 -15.07 -8.00
N ILE A 66 3.73 -14.74 -8.67
CA ILE A 66 2.56 -15.60 -8.75
C ILE A 66 2.88 -16.76 -9.70
N GLU A 67 2.98 -17.98 -9.19
CA GLU A 67 3.35 -19.20 -9.94
C GLU A 67 2.15 -20.11 -10.24
N VAL A 68 0.94 -19.64 -9.94
CA VAL A 68 -0.30 -20.40 -10.13
C VAL A 68 -1.17 -19.75 -11.20
N GLU A 69 -1.79 -20.56 -12.04
CA GLU A 69 -2.78 -20.07 -13.04
C GLU A 69 -4.07 -19.61 -12.37
N ASP A 70 -4.49 -20.30 -11.32
CA ASP A 70 -5.67 -19.97 -10.53
C ASP A 70 -5.26 -19.14 -9.32
N LEU A 71 -5.54 -17.85 -9.35
CA LEU A 71 -5.15 -16.88 -8.32
C LEU A 71 -5.74 -17.23 -6.94
N THR A 72 -6.85 -17.96 -6.88
CA THR A 72 -7.44 -18.40 -5.60
C THR A 72 -6.55 -19.39 -4.85
N LYS A 73 -5.61 -20.04 -5.55
CA LYS A 73 -4.66 -21.01 -4.98
C LYS A 73 -3.35 -20.38 -4.53
N HIS A 74 -3.12 -19.10 -4.86
CA HIS A 74 -1.95 -18.38 -4.39
C HIS A 74 -2.03 -18.17 -2.88
N LYS A 75 -0.98 -18.55 -2.16
CA LYS A 75 -0.89 -18.36 -0.71
C LYS A 75 -0.02 -17.15 -0.41
N MET A 76 -0.62 -16.18 0.26
CA MET A 76 0.11 -15.04 0.81
C MET A 76 0.72 -15.40 2.15
N ASP A 77 1.93 -14.90 2.40
CA ASP A 77 2.50 -14.92 3.74
C ASP A 77 1.67 -14.05 4.68
N SER A 78 1.62 -14.48 5.94
CA SER A 78 0.95 -13.70 6.98
C SER A 78 1.84 -12.56 7.44
N GLU A 79 1.28 -11.36 7.55
CA GLU A 79 1.93 -10.15 8.03
C GLU A 79 1.17 -9.61 9.25
N GLN A 80 1.92 -9.22 10.28
CA GLN A 80 1.32 -8.61 11.46
C GLN A 80 0.89 -7.19 11.18
N MET A 81 -0.29 -6.80 11.67
CA MET A 81 -0.84 -5.46 11.49
C MET A 81 -1.55 -4.95 12.74
N THR A 82 -1.54 -3.64 12.90
CA THR A 82 -2.26 -2.95 13.98
C THR A 82 -2.96 -1.71 13.42
N ILE A 83 -4.24 -1.58 13.72
CA ILE A 83 -5.06 -0.39 13.44
C ILE A 83 -5.62 0.11 14.77
N SER A 84 -5.24 1.33 15.15
CA SER A 84 -5.64 1.93 16.41
C SER A 84 -7.04 2.53 16.36
N ALA A 85 -7.65 2.74 17.54
CA ALA A 85 -8.90 3.47 17.69
C ALA A 85 -8.82 4.88 17.09
N GLU A 86 -7.66 5.55 17.23
CA GLU A 86 -7.45 6.89 16.66
C GLU A 86 -7.52 6.86 15.13
N ALA A 87 -6.84 5.91 14.47
CA ALA A 87 -6.90 5.76 13.03
C ALA A 87 -8.34 5.47 12.56
N CYS A 88 -9.05 4.57 13.25
CA CYS A 88 -10.46 4.30 12.98
C CYS A 88 -11.32 5.54 13.10
N SER A 89 -11.14 6.34 14.14
CA SER A 89 -11.92 7.57 14.37
C SER A 89 -11.74 8.57 13.22
N ILE A 90 -10.50 8.81 12.79
CA ILE A 90 -10.19 9.75 11.70
C ILE A 90 -10.84 9.26 10.39
N VAL A 91 -10.60 8.00 10.01
CA VAL A 91 -11.08 7.44 8.74
C VAL A 91 -12.61 7.35 8.71
N ASN A 92 -13.23 6.85 9.78
CA ASN A 92 -14.67 6.69 9.85
C ASN A 92 -15.38 8.06 9.87
N SER A 93 -14.81 9.06 10.54
CA SER A 93 -15.32 10.42 10.51
C SER A 93 -15.32 11.02 9.11
N ALA A 94 -14.26 10.80 8.34
CA ALA A 94 -14.17 11.23 6.94
C ALA A 94 -15.28 10.58 6.10
N LYS A 95 -15.45 9.27 6.20
CA LYS A 95 -16.52 8.54 5.47
C LYS A 95 -17.93 9.02 5.86
N GLN A 96 -18.20 9.19 7.14
CA GLN A 96 -19.51 9.67 7.61
C GLN A 96 -19.85 11.08 7.11
N LYS A 97 -18.84 11.90 6.87
CA LYS A 97 -18.98 13.25 6.29
C LYS A 97 -19.04 13.24 4.75
N GLY A 98 -18.95 12.08 4.12
CA GLY A 98 -18.92 11.94 2.66
C GLY A 98 -17.61 12.40 2.02
N HIS A 99 -16.51 12.39 2.78
CA HIS A 99 -15.19 12.68 2.26
C HIS A 99 -14.52 11.40 1.75
N HIS A 100 -13.60 11.58 0.81
CA HIS A 100 -12.81 10.47 0.24
C HIS A 100 -11.73 9.98 1.21
N VAL A 101 -11.50 8.69 1.18
CA VAL A 101 -10.41 8.02 1.89
C VAL A 101 -9.39 7.51 0.89
N CYS A 102 -8.17 8.03 0.96
CA CYS A 102 -7.07 7.65 0.09
C CYS A 102 -6.08 6.73 0.79
N ALA A 103 -5.90 5.52 0.28
CA ALA A 103 -4.89 4.59 0.77
C ALA A 103 -3.53 4.89 0.12
N VAL A 104 -2.50 5.05 0.94
CA VAL A 104 -1.12 5.24 0.47
C VAL A 104 -0.40 3.89 0.49
N GLY A 105 -0.42 3.21 -0.65
CA GLY A 105 0.18 1.90 -0.86
C GLY A 105 -0.80 0.73 -0.80
N THR A 106 -0.48 -0.31 -1.56
CA THR A 106 -1.23 -1.57 -1.59
C THR A 106 -1.24 -2.28 -0.22
N SER A 107 -0.20 -2.08 0.60
CA SER A 107 -0.13 -2.59 1.97
C SER A 107 -1.21 -1.99 2.86
N VAL A 108 -1.49 -0.69 2.71
CA VAL A 108 -2.58 -0.03 3.44
C VAL A 108 -3.93 -0.56 2.99
N VAL A 109 -4.15 -0.72 1.67
CA VAL A 109 -5.37 -1.33 1.14
C VAL A 109 -5.56 -2.74 1.72
N LYS A 110 -4.53 -3.59 1.69
CA LYS A 110 -4.60 -4.94 2.27
C LYS A 110 -5.00 -4.91 3.75
N ALA A 111 -4.38 -4.04 4.54
CA ALA A 111 -4.66 -3.93 5.97
C ALA A 111 -6.09 -3.41 6.24
N THR A 112 -6.51 -2.38 5.56
CA THR A 112 -7.84 -1.79 5.75
C THR A 112 -8.96 -2.71 5.29
N GLU A 113 -8.78 -3.41 4.16
CA GLU A 113 -9.73 -4.42 3.68
C GLU A 113 -9.76 -5.71 4.55
N THR A 114 -8.75 -5.91 5.38
CA THR A 114 -8.79 -6.97 6.41
C THR A 114 -9.67 -6.57 7.58
N ALA A 115 -9.69 -5.28 7.95
CA ALA A 115 -10.33 -4.78 9.17
C ALA A 115 -11.64 -4.01 8.93
N VAL A 116 -12.02 -3.73 7.67
CA VAL A 116 -13.29 -3.06 7.38
C VAL A 116 -14.46 -4.00 7.64
N GLY A 117 -15.46 -3.47 8.33
CA GLY A 117 -16.72 -4.20 8.59
C GLY A 117 -17.68 -4.14 7.39
N THR A 118 -18.72 -4.96 7.43
CA THR A 118 -19.80 -4.97 6.41
C THR A 118 -20.60 -3.65 6.37
N ASP A 119 -20.46 -2.83 7.39
CA ASP A 119 -21.02 -1.47 7.48
C ASP A 119 -20.14 -0.42 6.78
N GLY A 120 -19.02 -0.82 6.16
CA GLY A 120 -18.06 0.06 5.51
C GLY A 120 -17.20 0.88 6.48
N MET A 121 -17.23 0.57 7.77
CA MET A 121 -16.46 1.26 8.79
C MET A 121 -15.19 0.48 9.14
N LEU A 122 -14.08 1.19 9.29
CA LEU A 122 -12.82 0.62 9.74
C LEU A 122 -12.91 0.24 11.21
N LYS A 123 -12.47 -0.97 11.56
CA LYS A 123 -12.45 -1.48 12.93
C LYS A 123 -11.02 -1.53 13.47
N GLU A 124 -10.90 -1.35 14.77
CA GLU A 124 -9.64 -1.63 15.46
C GLU A 124 -9.20 -3.06 15.19
N TYR A 125 -7.91 -3.23 15.01
CA TYR A 125 -7.35 -4.54 14.71
C TYR A 125 -5.94 -4.67 15.29
N ASP A 126 -5.67 -5.81 15.90
CA ASP A 126 -4.33 -6.21 16.30
C ASP A 126 -4.20 -7.71 16.03
N GLY A 127 -3.42 -8.07 15.02
CA GLY A 127 -3.32 -9.47 14.59
C GLY A 127 -2.60 -9.63 13.25
N TRP A 128 -2.97 -10.63 12.51
CA TRP A 128 -2.30 -11.05 11.28
C TRP A 128 -3.23 -10.98 10.07
N THR A 129 -2.67 -10.66 8.91
CA THR A 129 -3.38 -10.72 7.63
C THR A 129 -2.56 -11.50 6.60
N ASN A 130 -3.23 -12.36 5.87
CA ASN A 130 -2.72 -13.03 4.67
C ASN A 130 -3.61 -12.73 3.46
N LYS A 131 -4.36 -11.63 3.52
CA LYS A 131 -5.30 -11.27 2.47
C LYS A 131 -4.57 -11.05 1.15
N PHE A 132 -5.04 -11.71 0.10
CA PHE A 132 -4.65 -11.48 -1.28
C PHE A 132 -5.81 -10.86 -2.05
N ILE A 133 -5.59 -9.66 -2.56
CA ILE A 133 -6.58 -8.91 -3.33
C ILE A 133 -6.23 -9.01 -4.81
N PHE A 134 -7.16 -9.51 -5.62
CA PHE A 134 -7.05 -9.63 -7.08
C PHE A 134 -8.42 -9.43 -7.72
N PRO A 135 -8.50 -9.08 -9.01
CA PRO A 135 -9.78 -8.85 -9.70
C PRO A 135 -10.63 -10.13 -9.86
N PRO A 136 -11.99 -10.03 -9.72
CA PRO A 136 -12.73 -8.88 -9.26
C PRO A 136 -12.73 -8.77 -7.72
N TYR A 137 -12.72 -7.54 -7.18
CA TYR A 137 -12.77 -7.30 -5.74
C TYR A 137 -13.59 -6.04 -5.44
N ASP A 138 -14.51 -6.12 -4.49
CA ASP A 138 -15.32 -4.99 -4.03
C ASP A 138 -14.66 -4.37 -2.79
N PHE A 139 -14.14 -3.15 -2.94
CA PHE A 139 -13.46 -2.44 -1.85
C PHE A 139 -14.46 -1.81 -0.89
N GLY A 140 -14.27 -2.07 0.41
CA GLY A 140 -15.16 -1.60 1.46
C GLY A 140 -14.82 -0.22 2.02
N LEU A 141 -13.56 0.23 1.88
CA LEU A 141 -13.10 1.42 2.57
C LEU A 141 -12.61 2.53 1.66
N SER A 142 -11.56 2.28 0.87
CA SER A 142 -10.83 3.33 0.16
C SER A 142 -11.50 3.72 -1.15
N ASP A 143 -11.59 5.02 -1.41
CA ASP A 143 -12.14 5.61 -2.64
C ASP A 143 -11.02 5.94 -3.65
N CYS A 144 -9.80 6.08 -3.17
CA CYS A 144 -8.63 6.29 -4.01
C CYS A 144 -7.39 5.63 -3.41
N MET A 145 -6.39 5.39 -4.25
CA MET A 145 -5.14 4.77 -3.85
C MET A 145 -3.94 5.41 -4.55
N ILE A 146 -2.86 5.58 -3.81
CA ILE A 146 -1.55 5.87 -4.39
C ILE A 146 -0.74 4.57 -4.41
N ALA A 147 -0.20 4.22 -5.57
CA ALA A 147 0.59 3.02 -5.77
C ALA A 147 1.81 3.29 -6.66
N ASN A 148 2.91 2.59 -6.39
CA ASN A 148 4.04 2.58 -7.31
C ASN A 148 3.68 1.78 -8.57
N PHE A 149 4.51 1.90 -9.61
CA PHE A 149 4.48 0.98 -10.74
C PHE A 149 5.24 -0.31 -10.36
N TYR A 150 4.52 -1.40 -10.25
CA TYR A 150 5.05 -2.70 -9.83
C TYR A 150 5.43 -3.57 -11.02
N HIS A 151 6.28 -4.57 -10.76
CA HIS A 151 6.68 -5.53 -11.78
C HIS A 151 5.52 -6.47 -12.19
N PRO A 152 5.54 -6.98 -13.42
CA PRO A 152 4.59 -8.00 -13.88
C PRO A 152 4.55 -9.21 -12.94
N MET A 153 3.41 -9.90 -12.88
CA MET A 153 3.16 -11.10 -12.07
C MET A 153 3.36 -10.92 -10.55
N SER A 154 3.41 -9.69 -10.06
CA SER A 154 3.45 -9.41 -8.63
C SER A 154 2.04 -9.36 -8.03
N THR A 155 1.93 -9.77 -6.76
CA THR A 155 0.69 -9.61 -5.99
C THR A 155 0.29 -8.14 -5.85
N LEU A 156 1.27 -7.24 -5.85
CA LEU A 156 1.07 -5.79 -5.77
C LEU A 156 0.38 -5.23 -7.03
N LEU A 157 0.80 -5.70 -8.23
CA LEU A 157 0.12 -5.34 -9.46
C LEU A 157 -1.31 -5.88 -9.50
N MET A 158 -1.54 -7.10 -9.02
CA MET A 158 -2.89 -7.67 -8.96
C MET A 158 -3.81 -6.84 -8.07
N SER A 159 -3.35 -6.42 -6.90
CA SER A 159 -4.11 -5.54 -6.00
C SER A 159 -4.41 -4.18 -6.64
N THR A 160 -3.43 -3.63 -7.36
CA THR A 160 -3.59 -2.37 -8.09
C THR A 160 -4.60 -2.49 -9.22
N ALA A 161 -4.53 -3.58 -10.00
CA ALA A 161 -5.48 -3.87 -11.08
C ALA A 161 -6.90 -4.14 -10.55
N ALA A 162 -7.01 -4.76 -9.37
CA ALA A 162 -8.30 -4.93 -8.70
C ALA A 162 -8.92 -3.58 -8.32
N PHE A 163 -8.09 -2.62 -7.88
CA PHE A 163 -8.55 -1.31 -7.42
C PHE A 163 -8.97 -0.40 -8.59
N GLY A 164 -8.13 -0.26 -9.59
CA GLY A 164 -8.36 0.68 -10.70
C GLY A 164 -9.07 0.09 -11.92
N GLY A 165 -9.38 -1.21 -11.89
CA GLY A 165 -9.85 -1.94 -13.07
C GLY A 165 -8.67 -2.39 -13.95
N TYR A 166 -8.74 -3.65 -14.39
CA TYR A 166 -7.63 -4.28 -15.12
C TYR A 166 -7.22 -3.51 -16.38
N ASP A 167 -8.20 -3.20 -17.23
CA ASP A 167 -7.93 -2.58 -18.54
C ASP A 167 -7.32 -1.19 -18.39
N LEU A 168 -7.88 -0.35 -17.53
CA LEU A 168 -7.39 1.01 -17.28
C LEU A 168 -5.97 0.99 -16.66
N VAL A 169 -5.72 0.11 -15.71
CA VAL A 169 -4.39 -0.02 -15.08
C VAL A 169 -3.37 -0.50 -16.12
N MET A 170 -3.72 -1.47 -16.97
CA MET A 170 -2.82 -1.94 -18.03
C MET A 170 -2.53 -0.86 -19.06
N GLU A 171 -3.51 -0.06 -19.46
CA GLU A 171 -3.30 1.10 -20.33
C GLU A 171 -2.37 2.13 -19.70
N ALA A 172 -2.59 2.46 -18.41
CA ALA A 172 -1.71 3.36 -17.66
C ALA A 172 -0.26 2.85 -17.62
N TYR A 173 -0.07 1.55 -17.42
CA TYR A 173 1.26 0.92 -17.46
C TYR A 173 1.93 1.01 -18.82
N GLN A 174 1.20 0.79 -19.91
CA GLN A 174 1.72 0.94 -21.27
C GLN A 174 2.15 2.38 -21.55
N LEU A 175 1.33 3.36 -21.13
CA LEU A 175 1.65 4.77 -21.23
C LEU A 175 2.87 5.14 -20.38
N ALA A 176 2.96 4.64 -19.15
CA ALA A 176 4.09 4.87 -18.27
C ALA A 176 5.40 4.37 -18.89
N VAL A 177 5.42 3.16 -19.46
CA VAL A 177 6.59 2.63 -20.19
C VAL A 177 6.96 3.53 -21.37
N LYS A 178 5.95 3.91 -22.17
CA LYS A 178 6.17 4.78 -23.35
C LYS A 178 6.75 6.15 -23.00
N HIS A 179 6.37 6.68 -21.83
CA HIS A 179 6.83 7.99 -21.34
C HIS A 179 8.05 7.93 -20.43
N GLY A 180 8.65 6.74 -20.23
CA GLY A 180 9.89 6.58 -19.48
C GLY A 180 9.72 6.68 -17.97
N TYR A 181 8.52 6.42 -17.44
CA TYR A 181 8.30 6.30 -16.00
C TYR A 181 9.12 5.15 -15.42
N LYS A 182 9.58 5.33 -14.20
CA LYS A 182 10.41 4.35 -13.48
C LYS A 182 9.53 3.42 -12.67
N PHE A 183 9.93 2.15 -12.64
CA PHE A 183 9.22 1.08 -11.95
C PHE A 183 9.97 0.65 -10.68
N GLY A 184 9.26 -0.01 -9.77
CA GLY A 184 9.81 -0.58 -8.54
C GLY A 184 9.79 0.38 -7.36
N CYS A 185 10.55 0.03 -6.30
CA CYS A 185 10.47 0.69 -4.99
C CYS A 185 10.86 2.17 -5.02
N PHE A 186 11.82 2.54 -5.87
CA PHE A 186 12.28 3.92 -6.04
C PHE A 186 11.79 4.55 -7.35
N GLY A 187 10.78 3.94 -7.95
CA GLY A 187 10.17 4.42 -9.18
C GLY A 187 9.14 5.51 -8.95
N ASP A 188 8.38 5.76 -10.00
CA ASP A 188 7.27 6.71 -9.97
C ASP A 188 6.02 6.08 -9.34
N ALA A 189 5.02 6.91 -9.05
CA ALA A 189 3.75 6.49 -8.51
C ALA A 189 2.58 7.02 -9.35
N MET A 190 1.43 6.38 -9.20
CA MET A 190 0.17 6.84 -9.76
C MET A 190 -0.87 7.02 -8.66
N LEU A 191 -1.75 7.98 -8.84
CA LEU A 191 -2.99 8.13 -8.08
C LEU A 191 -4.11 7.49 -8.88
N ILE A 192 -4.81 6.55 -8.27
CA ILE A 192 -5.95 5.85 -8.84
C ILE A 192 -7.19 6.35 -8.10
N LEU A 193 -8.15 6.86 -8.85
CA LEU A 193 -9.46 7.28 -8.35
C LEU A 193 -10.47 6.22 -8.75
N ASN A 194 -11.28 5.81 -7.80
CA ASN A 194 -12.39 4.87 -8.01
C ASN A 194 -13.68 5.66 -7.81
N ASP A 195 -14.31 6.06 -8.91
CA ASP A 195 -15.56 6.84 -8.93
C ASP A 195 -16.79 5.95 -8.75
#